data_8c5cb2a5e0d5f026b63f8e3bbefd3882
#
_entry.id   8c5cb2a5e0d5f026b63f8e3bbefd3882
#
_cell.length_a   1.000
_cell.length_b   1.000
_cell.length_c   1.000
_cell.angle_alpha   90.00
_cell.angle_beta   90.00
_cell.angle_gamma   90.00
#
_symmetry.space_group_name_H-M   'P 1'
#
loop_
_entity.id
_entity.type
_entity.pdbx_description
1 polymer ?
#
loop_
_entity_poly.entity_id
_entity_poly.type
_entity_poly.pdbx_seq_one_letter_code
_entity_poly.pdbx_strand_id
1 'polypeptide(L)'
;MGKYINPFTDIGFKRIFGQELSRPLLLDFLNNLLKGERVIEEITFLDKEQPAEFEHGRSLIYDIFCKTDSGEHIIVEMQNREQPYFKKRSIYYTAEAIARQGERGVDWRYSISAVYFVGFLNFRLDDIGEKFRTDVALMDIEERKLFSGDMRMIFLQLPYFQKEAEKCTDNFERWIYV
;
A
#
# COMPACT_ATOMS: atom_id res chain seq x y z
N MET A 1 -18.70 -4.39 25.54
CA MET A 1 -18.02 -5.03 24.39
C MET A 1 -18.56 -4.37 23.13
N GLY A 2 -17.74 -3.67 22.38
CA GLY A 2 -18.17 -2.94 21.19
C GLY A 2 -18.76 -3.88 20.14
N LYS A 3 -19.92 -3.51 19.60
CA LYS A 3 -20.65 -4.25 18.58
C LYS A 3 -19.96 -4.20 17.19
N TYR A 4 -18.91 -3.38 17.06
CA TYR A 4 -18.22 -3.09 15.83
C TYR A 4 -16.74 -3.45 15.91
N ILE A 5 -16.17 -3.94 14.80
CA ILE A 5 -14.75 -4.24 14.66
C ILE A 5 -14.03 -2.90 14.47
N ASN A 6 -12.99 -2.63 15.25
CA ASN A 6 -12.15 -1.46 15.03
C ASN A 6 -11.26 -1.71 13.78
N PRO A 7 -11.43 -0.95 12.70
CA PRO A 7 -10.67 -1.12 11.45
C PRO A 7 -9.17 -0.83 11.61
N PHE A 8 -8.79 -0.06 12.63
CA PHE A 8 -7.41 0.33 12.88
C PHE A 8 -6.63 -0.65 13.76
N THR A 9 -7.14 -1.85 13.96
CA THR A 9 -6.38 -2.97 14.52
C THR A 9 -5.92 -3.90 13.39
N ASP A 10 -4.79 -4.58 13.57
CA ASP A 10 -4.28 -5.55 12.60
C ASP A 10 -5.35 -6.59 12.21
N ILE A 11 -6.05 -7.15 13.20
CA ILE A 11 -7.13 -8.12 12.98
C ILE A 11 -8.33 -7.47 12.27
N GLY A 12 -8.73 -6.28 12.69
CA GLY A 12 -9.86 -5.56 12.11
C GLY A 12 -9.60 -5.19 10.66
N PHE A 13 -8.42 -4.66 10.36
CA PHE A 13 -8.00 -4.28 9.03
C PHE A 13 -7.99 -5.46 8.07
N LYS A 14 -7.31 -6.55 8.44
CA LYS A 14 -7.26 -7.79 7.65
C LYS A 14 -8.66 -8.39 7.42
N ARG A 15 -9.56 -8.23 8.38
CA ARG A 15 -10.94 -8.74 8.28
C ARG A 15 -11.81 -7.90 7.35
N ILE A 16 -11.57 -6.58 7.29
CA ILE A 16 -12.32 -5.66 6.44
C ILE A 16 -11.79 -5.67 5.00
N PHE A 17 -10.47 -5.73 4.81
CA PHE A 17 -9.86 -5.56 3.49
C PHE A 17 -9.13 -6.80 2.96
N GLY A 18 -8.75 -7.74 3.81
CA GLY A 18 -7.87 -8.87 3.46
C GLY A 18 -8.56 -10.20 3.17
N GLN A 19 -9.86 -10.20 2.91
CA GLN A 19 -10.65 -11.42 2.63
C GLN A 19 -11.30 -11.36 1.25
N GLU A 20 -11.48 -12.52 0.61
CA GLU A 20 -12.17 -12.60 -0.69
C GLU A 20 -13.57 -11.96 -0.68
N LEU A 21 -14.31 -12.14 0.39
CA LEU A 21 -15.65 -11.53 0.54
C LEU A 21 -15.61 -10.00 0.61
N SER A 22 -14.48 -9.41 1.01
CA SER A 22 -14.29 -7.96 1.10
C SER A 22 -13.50 -7.37 -0.08
N ARG A 23 -13.20 -8.16 -1.10
CA ARG A 23 -12.53 -7.70 -2.33
C ARG A 23 -13.17 -6.45 -2.93
N PRO A 24 -14.53 -6.34 -3.06
CA PRO A 24 -15.17 -5.12 -3.56
C PRO A 24 -14.89 -3.88 -2.70
N LEU A 25 -14.75 -4.03 -1.38
CA LEU A 25 -14.43 -2.92 -0.48
C LEU A 25 -13.01 -2.42 -0.70
N LEU A 26 -12.04 -3.34 -0.81
CA LEU A 26 -10.65 -2.98 -1.09
C LEU A 26 -10.53 -2.33 -2.47
N LEU A 27 -11.22 -2.86 -3.47
CA LEU A 27 -11.24 -2.32 -4.83
C LEU A 27 -11.78 -0.88 -4.86
N ASP A 28 -12.91 -0.64 -4.20
CA ASP A 28 -13.49 0.71 -4.11
C ASP A 28 -12.55 1.68 -3.38
N PHE A 29 -11.96 1.23 -2.25
CA PHE A 29 -10.97 2.03 -1.52
C PHE A 29 -9.78 2.40 -2.43
N LEU A 30 -9.18 1.43 -3.13
CA LEU A 30 -8.01 1.67 -3.99
C LEU A 30 -8.34 2.60 -5.15
N ASN A 31 -9.52 2.48 -5.77
CA ASN A 31 -9.98 3.38 -6.82
C ASN A 31 -10.20 4.81 -6.32
N ASN A 32 -10.66 4.97 -5.08
CA ASN A 32 -10.78 6.29 -4.47
C ASN A 32 -9.40 6.87 -4.07
N LEU A 33 -8.48 6.05 -3.58
CA LEU A 33 -7.10 6.44 -3.24
C LEU A 33 -6.32 6.92 -4.47
N LEU A 34 -6.47 6.22 -5.61
CA LEU A 34 -5.74 6.44 -6.86
C LEU A 34 -6.57 7.22 -7.90
N LYS A 35 -7.63 7.89 -7.44
CA LYS A 35 -8.54 8.64 -8.31
C LYS A 35 -7.80 9.69 -9.15
N GLY A 36 -8.03 9.63 -10.46
CA GLY A 36 -7.38 10.51 -11.44
C GLY A 36 -6.02 10.01 -11.93
N GLU A 37 -5.46 8.97 -11.30
CA GLU A 37 -4.23 8.33 -11.75
C GLU A 37 -4.51 7.00 -12.44
N ARG A 38 -5.44 6.22 -11.89
CA ARG A 38 -5.81 4.88 -12.36
C ARG A 38 -7.27 4.57 -12.11
N VAL A 39 -7.78 3.64 -12.93
CA VAL A 39 -9.02 2.91 -12.69
C VAL A 39 -8.64 1.43 -12.66
N ILE A 40 -8.93 0.77 -11.55
CA ILE A 40 -8.71 -0.65 -11.33
C ILE A 40 -10.07 -1.33 -11.51
N GLU A 41 -10.17 -2.26 -12.46
CA GLU A 41 -11.42 -2.99 -12.74
C GLU A 41 -11.54 -4.22 -11.84
N GLU A 42 -10.42 -4.91 -11.59
CA GLU A 42 -10.36 -6.10 -10.77
C GLU A 42 -9.07 -6.19 -9.96
N ILE A 43 -9.14 -6.85 -8.81
CA ILE A 43 -7.96 -7.24 -8.03
C ILE A 43 -8.01 -8.74 -7.72
N THR A 44 -6.85 -9.37 -7.71
CA THR A 44 -6.64 -10.74 -7.25
C THR A 44 -5.74 -10.74 -6.04
N PHE A 45 -6.17 -11.35 -4.93
CA PHE A 45 -5.30 -11.52 -3.78
C PHE A 45 -4.16 -12.50 -4.10
N LEU A 46 -2.96 -12.13 -3.68
CA LEU A 46 -1.76 -12.94 -3.78
C LEU A 46 -1.38 -13.50 -2.40
N ASP A 47 -0.51 -14.49 -2.39
CA ASP A 47 0.03 -15.00 -1.13
C ASP A 47 0.79 -13.88 -0.43
N LYS A 48 0.34 -13.55 0.77
CA LYS A 48 0.96 -12.53 1.62
C LYS A 48 2.24 -13.01 2.27
N GLU A 49 2.44 -14.33 2.40
CA GLU A 49 3.63 -14.92 2.94
C GLU A 49 4.63 -15.16 1.80
N GLN A 50 5.69 -14.39 1.81
CA GLN A 50 6.75 -14.47 0.82
C GLN A 50 7.97 -15.14 1.45
N PRO A 51 8.21 -16.44 1.20
CA PRO A 51 9.36 -17.15 1.74
C PRO A 51 10.67 -16.52 1.26
N ALA A 52 11.73 -16.72 2.02
CA ALA A 52 13.07 -16.30 1.61
C ALA A 52 13.48 -17.05 0.32
N GLU A 53 14.02 -16.33 -0.65
CA GLU A 53 14.52 -16.93 -1.91
C GLU A 53 15.88 -17.59 -1.75
N PHE A 54 16.63 -17.22 -0.70
CA PHE A 54 17.95 -17.75 -0.40
C PHE A 54 18.03 -18.25 1.03
N GLU A 55 18.94 -19.18 1.30
CA GLU A 55 19.12 -19.84 2.61
C GLU A 55 19.30 -18.87 3.79
N HIS A 56 19.86 -17.68 3.55
CA HIS A 56 20.01 -16.61 4.54
C HIS A 56 19.12 -15.39 4.27
N GLY A 57 18.15 -15.52 3.35
CA GLY A 57 17.19 -14.48 3.05
C GLY A 57 16.15 -14.30 4.16
N ARG A 58 15.44 -13.19 4.12
CA ARG A 58 14.36 -12.89 5.06
C ARG A 58 13.01 -13.18 4.42
N SER A 59 12.20 -14.01 5.08
CA SER A 59 10.78 -14.13 4.72
C SER A 59 10.04 -12.82 5.00
N LEU A 60 9.11 -12.47 4.14
CA LEU A 60 8.26 -11.30 4.26
C LEU A 60 6.82 -11.73 4.50
N ILE A 61 6.10 -10.98 5.29
CA ILE A 61 4.67 -11.17 5.49
C ILE A 61 4.02 -9.80 5.30
N TYR A 62 3.17 -9.70 4.27
CA TYR A 62 2.34 -8.54 4.01
C TYR A 62 1.01 -8.66 4.74
N ASP A 63 0.40 -7.54 5.10
CA ASP A 63 -0.97 -7.57 5.62
C ASP A 63 -1.95 -7.92 4.50
N ILE A 64 -1.84 -7.21 3.37
CA ILE A 64 -2.57 -7.50 2.13
C ILE A 64 -1.61 -7.38 0.96
N PHE A 65 -1.67 -8.35 0.06
CA PHE A 65 -0.94 -8.33 -1.21
C PHE A 65 -1.89 -8.71 -2.33
N CYS A 66 -2.01 -7.87 -3.34
CA CYS A 66 -2.89 -8.13 -4.47
C CYS A 66 -2.28 -7.64 -5.78
N LYS A 67 -2.83 -8.13 -6.89
CA LYS A 67 -2.49 -7.75 -8.25
C LYS A 67 -3.74 -7.20 -8.94
N THR A 68 -3.58 -6.13 -9.71
CA THR A 68 -4.65 -5.53 -10.52
C THR A 68 -4.81 -6.28 -11.85
N ASP A 69 -5.92 -6.03 -12.54
CA ASP A 69 -6.18 -6.46 -13.91
C ASP A 69 -5.08 -6.02 -14.90
N SER A 70 -4.50 -4.83 -14.71
CA SER A 70 -3.40 -4.29 -15.52
C SER A 70 -2.01 -4.83 -15.11
N GLY A 71 -1.94 -5.66 -14.07
CA GLY A 71 -0.73 -6.35 -13.65
C GLY A 71 0.06 -5.70 -12.52
N GLU A 72 -0.29 -4.51 -12.07
CA GLU A 72 0.41 -3.87 -10.95
C GLU A 72 0.19 -4.64 -9.64
N HIS A 73 1.21 -4.61 -8.80
CA HIS A 73 1.16 -5.20 -7.46
C HIS A 73 0.86 -4.12 -6.42
N ILE A 74 -0.02 -4.43 -5.48
CA ILE A 74 -0.37 -3.50 -4.40
C ILE A 74 -0.15 -4.22 -3.07
N ILE A 75 0.71 -3.63 -2.23
CA ILE A 75 0.94 -4.00 -0.84
C ILE A 75 0.16 -3.00 0.01
N VAL A 76 -0.69 -3.48 0.91
CA VAL A 76 -1.35 -2.61 1.89
C VAL A 76 -1.00 -3.07 3.29
N GLU A 77 -0.49 -2.15 4.09
CA GLU A 77 0.00 -2.38 5.45
C GLU A 77 -0.74 -1.49 6.46
N MET A 78 -1.20 -2.06 7.57
CA MET A 78 -1.76 -1.32 8.70
C MET A 78 -0.79 -1.33 9.87
N GLN A 79 -0.36 -0.15 10.28
CA GLN A 79 0.56 0.00 11.40
C GLN A 79 -0.09 0.81 12.53
N ASN A 80 -0.45 0.11 13.60
CA ASN A 80 -1.14 0.72 14.74
C ASN A 80 -0.20 1.43 15.72
N ARG A 81 1.10 1.11 15.69
CA ARG A 81 2.13 1.71 16.53
C ARG A 81 3.37 1.99 15.73
N GLU A 82 4.05 3.06 16.07
CA GLU A 82 5.35 3.37 15.49
C GLU A 82 6.29 2.19 15.66
N GLN A 83 6.94 1.83 14.56
CA GLN A 83 7.96 0.79 14.54
C GLN A 83 9.29 1.38 14.07
N PRO A 84 10.40 1.09 14.75
CA PRO A 84 11.72 1.47 14.29
C PRO A 84 11.91 1.00 12.83
N TYR A 85 12.53 1.86 12.03
CA TYR A 85 12.88 1.53 10.63
C TYR A 85 11.70 1.31 9.67
N PHE A 86 10.49 1.78 9.97
CA PHE A 86 9.33 1.55 9.10
C PHE A 86 9.55 2.07 7.66
N LYS A 87 10.16 3.26 7.48
CA LYS A 87 10.51 3.77 6.14
C LYS A 87 11.45 2.82 5.38
N LYS A 88 12.47 2.29 6.04
CA LYS A 88 13.39 1.31 5.42
C LYS A 88 12.69 0.00 5.10
N ARG A 89 11.79 -0.43 5.97
CA ARG A 89 10.99 -1.64 5.74
C ARG A 89 10.05 -1.48 4.54
N SER A 90 9.37 -0.35 4.40
CA SER A 90 8.49 -0.11 3.26
C SER A 90 9.25 -0.08 1.92
N ILE A 91 10.45 0.52 1.90
CA ILE A 91 11.35 0.48 0.74
C ILE A 91 11.75 -0.97 0.44
N TYR A 92 12.19 -1.72 1.45
CA TYR A 92 12.60 -3.12 1.29
C TYR A 92 11.45 -3.98 0.76
N TYR A 93 10.25 -3.86 1.33
CA TYR A 93 9.06 -4.59 0.89
C TYR A 93 8.71 -4.30 -0.57
N THR A 94 8.73 -3.04 -0.96
CA THR A 94 8.43 -2.63 -2.34
C THR A 94 9.51 -3.13 -3.31
N ALA A 95 10.79 -3.03 -2.94
CA ALA A 95 11.90 -3.50 -3.76
C ALA A 95 11.87 -5.03 -3.96
N GLU A 96 11.56 -5.80 -2.92
CA GLU A 96 11.40 -7.25 -2.99
C GLU A 96 10.23 -7.64 -3.91
N ALA A 97 9.10 -6.96 -3.82
CA ALA A 97 7.96 -7.22 -4.71
C ALA A 97 8.27 -6.88 -6.19
N ILE A 98 9.18 -5.95 -6.45
CA ILE A 98 9.71 -5.68 -7.79
C ILE A 98 10.68 -6.79 -8.20
N ALA A 99 11.65 -7.13 -7.35
CA ALA A 99 12.68 -8.12 -7.65
C ALA A 99 12.10 -9.50 -7.96
N ARG A 100 11.04 -9.89 -7.24
CA ARG A 100 10.35 -11.18 -7.43
C ARG A 100 9.58 -11.32 -8.74
N GLN A 101 9.44 -10.25 -9.52
CA GLN A 101 8.90 -10.29 -10.87
C GLN A 101 9.95 -10.73 -11.90
N GLY A 102 11.22 -10.85 -11.49
CA GLY A 102 12.32 -11.25 -12.36
C GLY A 102 12.16 -12.67 -12.88
N GLU A 103 12.11 -12.84 -14.20
CA GLU A 103 12.07 -14.12 -14.88
C GLU A 103 13.43 -14.47 -15.50
N ARG A 104 13.72 -15.76 -15.59
CA ARG A 104 14.93 -16.23 -16.26
C ARG A 104 14.72 -16.28 -17.78
N GLY A 105 15.65 -15.70 -18.51
CA GLY A 105 15.68 -15.77 -19.98
C GLY A 105 15.79 -14.42 -20.65
N VAL A 106 16.14 -14.44 -21.94
CA VAL A 106 16.37 -13.22 -22.75
C VAL A 106 15.08 -12.50 -23.13
N ASP A 107 13.95 -13.19 -23.13
CA ASP A 107 12.66 -12.65 -23.57
C ASP A 107 11.96 -11.80 -22.50
N TRP A 108 12.41 -11.87 -21.25
CA TRP A 108 11.82 -11.09 -20.15
C TRP A 108 11.96 -9.57 -20.33
N ARG A 109 13.10 -9.11 -20.90
CA ARG A 109 13.35 -7.68 -21.25
C ARG A 109 13.10 -6.70 -20.11
N TYR A 110 13.27 -7.11 -18.83
CA TYR A 110 12.96 -6.29 -17.65
C TYR A 110 11.52 -5.75 -17.62
N SER A 111 10.57 -6.55 -18.12
CA SER A 111 9.14 -6.22 -18.12
C SER A 111 8.55 -6.35 -16.72
N ILE A 112 8.86 -5.37 -15.86
CA ILE A 112 8.30 -5.27 -14.52
C ILE A 112 6.97 -4.51 -14.54
N SER A 113 6.05 -4.90 -13.69
CA SER A 113 4.83 -4.13 -13.39
C SER A 113 5.06 -3.26 -12.17
N ALA A 114 4.39 -2.11 -12.10
CA ALA A 114 4.51 -1.19 -10.99
C ALA A 114 4.10 -1.86 -9.65
N VAL A 115 4.77 -1.45 -8.59
CA VAL A 115 4.44 -1.85 -7.21
C VAL A 115 4.04 -0.62 -6.41
N TYR A 116 2.84 -0.67 -5.85
CA TYR A 116 2.31 0.33 -4.93
C TYR A 116 2.38 -0.20 -3.50
N PHE A 117 3.00 0.56 -2.61
CA PHE A 117 2.94 0.32 -1.18
C PHE A 117 2.01 1.35 -0.54
N VAL A 118 0.97 0.92 0.15
CA VAL A 118 0.03 1.77 0.86
C VAL A 118 0.13 1.49 2.35
N GLY A 119 0.63 2.45 3.11
CA GLY A 119 0.77 2.35 4.56
C GLY A 119 -0.27 3.19 5.30
N PHE A 120 -1.16 2.53 6.06
CA PHE A 120 -2.03 3.18 7.03
C PHE A 120 -1.28 3.29 8.36
N LEU A 121 -1.05 4.51 8.83
CA LEU A 121 -0.24 4.77 10.01
C LEU A 121 -1.09 5.44 11.09
N ASN A 122 -1.35 4.72 12.19
CA ASN A 122 -2.01 5.29 13.36
C ASN A 122 -1.01 6.02 14.29
N PHE A 123 0.03 6.60 13.69
CA PHE A 123 1.04 7.43 14.33
C PHE A 123 1.61 8.44 13.32
N ARG A 124 2.36 9.42 13.81
CA ARG A 124 3.08 10.38 12.99
C ARG A 124 4.44 9.79 12.64
N LEU A 125 4.75 9.77 11.36
CA LEU A 125 6.04 9.28 10.88
C LEU A 125 6.98 10.48 10.70
N ASP A 126 8.10 10.47 11.41
CA ASP A 126 9.09 11.53 11.34
C ASP A 126 9.65 11.71 9.92
N ASP A 127 10.05 12.94 9.61
CA ASP A 127 10.73 13.35 8.36
C ASP A 127 9.95 13.14 7.06
N ILE A 128 8.63 12.91 7.07
CA ILE A 128 7.80 12.89 5.86
C ILE A 128 6.76 14.02 5.78
N GLY A 129 6.83 14.94 6.73
CA GLY A 129 5.97 16.12 6.83
C GLY A 129 4.70 15.90 7.64
N GLU A 130 4.19 17.01 8.17
CA GLU A 130 2.98 17.06 8.99
C GLU A 130 1.72 17.13 8.12
N LYS A 131 1.44 16.07 7.38
CA LYS A 131 0.30 15.98 6.46
C LYS A 131 -0.29 14.57 6.46
N PHE A 132 -1.58 14.48 6.14
CA PHE A 132 -2.31 13.23 6.12
C PHE A 132 -1.76 12.26 5.06
N ARG A 133 -1.54 12.70 3.82
CA ARG A 133 -1.07 11.87 2.70
C ARG A 133 0.32 12.31 2.24
N THR A 134 1.22 11.35 2.12
CA THR A 134 2.54 11.54 1.50
C THR A 134 2.74 10.51 0.40
N ASP A 135 2.98 11.00 -0.81
CA ASP A 135 3.30 10.17 -1.98
C ASP A 135 4.80 10.22 -2.24
N VAL A 136 5.39 9.04 -2.43
CA VAL A 136 6.82 8.85 -2.70
C VAL A 136 6.98 8.08 -4.00
N ALA A 137 7.86 8.55 -4.88
CA ALA A 137 8.20 7.90 -6.14
C ALA A 137 9.67 8.13 -6.48
N LEU A 138 10.17 7.40 -7.47
CA LEU A 138 11.49 7.62 -8.03
C LEU A 138 11.49 8.89 -8.88
N MET A 139 12.39 9.83 -8.58
CA MET A 139 12.48 11.07 -9.34
C MET A 139 13.92 11.47 -9.62
N ASP A 140 14.12 12.20 -10.70
CA ASP A 140 15.34 12.95 -10.96
C ASP A 140 15.45 14.07 -9.92
N ILE A 141 16.56 14.09 -9.19
CA ILE A 141 16.74 15.01 -8.04
C ILE A 141 16.95 16.44 -8.51
N GLU A 142 17.66 16.64 -9.62
CA GLU A 142 18.01 17.95 -10.16
C GLU A 142 16.81 18.57 -10.88
N GLU A 143 16.21 17.84 -11.81
CA GLU A 143 15.08 18.28 -12.61
C GLU A 143 13.74 18.23 -11.88
N ARG A 144 13.67 17.50 -10.76
CA ARG A 144 12.44 17.22 -9.98
C ARG A 144 11.32 16.63 -10.82
N LYS A 145 11.68 15.79 -11.78
CA LYS A 145 10.75 15.06 -12.65
C LYS A 145 10.64 13.61 -12.23
N LEU A 146 9.47 13.03 -12.41
CA LEU A 146 9.26 11.61 -12.20
C LEU A 146 10.19 10.83 -13.15
N PHE A 147 11.07 10.00 -12.57
CA PHE A 147 11.93 9.10 -13.33
C PHE A 147 11.18 7.83 -13.75
N SER A 148 10.47 7.21 -12.81
CA SER A 148 9.64 6.04 -13.07
C SER A 148 8.47 5.99 -12.08
N GLY A 149 7.32 5.53 -12.56
CA GLY A 149 6.13 5.20 -11.75
C GLY A 149 6.09 3.76 -11.24
N ASP A 150 7.11 2.94 -11.55
CA ASP A 150 7.11 1.51 -11.22
C ASP A 150 7.28 1.23 -9.72
N MET A 151 7.73 2.21 -8.97
CA MET A 151 7.84 2.14 -7.51
C MET A 151 7.13 3.33 -6.87
N ARG A 152 6.01 3.08 -6.21
CA ARG A 152 5.21 4.11 -5.53
C ARG A 152 4.95 3.71 -4.09
N MET A 153 5.11 4.63 -3.15
CA MET A 153 4.71 4.44 -1.76
C MET A 153 3.78 5.57 -1.34
N ILE A 154 2.67 5.23 -0.72
CA ILE A 154 1.65 6.16 -0.24
C ILE A 154 1.51 5.94 1.25
N PHE A 155 1.80 6.98 2.05
CA PHE A 155 1.66 6.94 3.50
C PHE A 155 0.47 7.79 3.91
N LEU A 156 -0.46 7.19 4.65
CA LEU A 156 -1.66 7.82 5.19
C LEU A 156 -1.50 7.93 6.70
N GLN A 157 -1.12 9.11 7.18
CA GLN A 157 -0.90 9.39 8.60
C GLN A 157 -2.23 9.79 9.26
N LEU A 158 -2.95 8.82 9.81
CA LEU A 158 -4.29 8.99 10.38
C LEU A 158 -4.39 10.10 11.45
N PRO A 159 -3.37 10.35 12.31
CA PRO A 159 -3.44 11.47 13.27
C PRO A 159 -3.54 12.86 12.65
N TYR A 160 -3.25 13.00 11.36
CA TYR A 160 -3.43 14.28 10.63
C TYR A 160 -4.77 14.36 9.88
N PHE A 161 -5.57 13.30 9.88
CA PHE A 161 -6.94 13.34 9.36
C PHE A 161 -7.88 13.84 10.47
N GLN A 162 -8.30 15.11 10.36
CA GLN A 162 -9.10 15.81 11.38
C GLN A 162 -10.50 16.19 10.88
N LYS A 163 -10.96 15.58 9.79
CA LYS A 163 -12.30 15.85 9.26
C LYS A 163 -13.33 15.00 9.97
N GLU A 164 -14.46 15.61 10.28
CA GLU A 164 -15.66 14.92 10.73
C GLU A 164 -16.48 14.44 9.52
N ALA A 165 -17.37 13.46 9.71
CA ALA A 165 -18.14 12.83 8.64
C ALA A 165 -18.83 13.83 7.71
N GLU A 166 -19.46 14.86 8.29
CA GLU A 166 -20.20 15.89 7.56
C GLU A 166 -19.30 16.80 6.72
N LYS A 167 -18.01 16.83 7.03
CA LYS A 167 -17.00 17.64 6.33
C LYS A 167 -16.21 16.83 5.27
N CYS A 168 -16.45 15.53 5.17
CA CYS A 168 -15.86 14.70 4.14
C CYS A 168 -16.50 15.02 2.79
N THR A 169 -15.69 15.52 1.85
CA THR A 169 -16.13 16.04 0.55
C THR A 169 -16.11 15.00 -0.56
N ASP A 170 -15.32 13.94 -0.39
CA ASP A 170 -15.20 12.85 -1.35
C ASP A 170 -15.27 11.46 -0.68
N ASN A 171 -15.33 10.41 -1.51
CA ASN A 171 -15.44 9.04 -1.02
C ASN A 171 -14.14 8.56 -0.35
N PHE A 172 -12.97 9.04 -0.77
CA PHE A 172 -11.72 8.69 -0.14
C PHE A 172 -11.69 9.17 1.33
N GLU A 173 -12.07 10.42 1.58
CA GLU A 173 -12.15 10.97 2.93
C GLU A 173 -13.17 10.20 3.80
N ARG A 174 -14.29 9.78 3.20
CA ARG A 174 -15.29 8.94 3.90
C ARG A 174 -14.73 7.57 4.28
N TRP A 175 -13.91 6.96 3.41
CA TRP A 175 -13.21 5.72 3.71
C TRP A 175 -12.24 5.85 4.90
N ILE A 176 -11.60 7.00 5.03
CA ILE A 176 -10.66 7.26 6.13
C ILE A 176 -11.39 7.55 7.44
N TYR A 177 -12.57 8.14 7.37
CA TYR A 177 -13.37 8.48 8.56
C TYR A 177 -13.98 7.22 9.24
N VAL A 178 -14.28 6.14 8.50
CA VAL A 178 -14.88 4.89 9.04
C VAL A 178 -13.95 4.19 10.01
#